data_b9d2c447fe1ee99d744df812496f1b7a
#
_entry.id   b9d2c447fe1ee99d744df812496f1b7a
#
_cell.length_a   1.000
_cell.length_b   1.000
_cell.length_c   1.000
_cell.angle_alpha   90.00
_cell.angle_beta   90.00
_cell.angle_gamma   90.00
#
_symmetry.space_group_name_H-M   'P 1'
#
loop_
_entity.id
_entity.type
_entity.pdbx_description
1 polymer ?
#
loop_
_entity_poly.entity_id
_entity_poly.type
_entity_poly.pdbx_seq_one_letter_code
_entity_poly.pdbx_strand_id
1 'polypeptide(L)'
;KHIIFATGASAIPKIPELPGLQDFGGTMMHSGAYTDGKDWAGKKAMVVGTGNSGHDVAHDLSASGADVTMVQRASAHIVGLAEAQKPYALYFEGPPIEDCDLLAASFPFPVLRRGYQLLTQHAKQADKALLDGLAARGFRLNDGVDDCGFQMSYLQRGGGYYFNVGCSELII
;
A
#
# COMPACT_ATOMS: atom_id res chain seq x y z
N LYS A 1 -4.22 21.29 -30.39
CA LYS A 1 -3.32 20.51 -29.52
C LYS A 1 -3.63 20.88 -28.08
N HIS A 2 -3.67 19.88 -27.17
CA HIS A 2 -4.00 20.07 -25.77
C HIS A 2 -2.91 19.42 -24.92
N ILE A 3 -2.68 19.95 -23.70
CA ILE A 3 -1.80 19.37 -22.69
C ILE A 3 -2.67 19.04 -21.48
N ILE A 4 -2.51 17.84 -20.96
CA ILE A 4 -3.21 17.38 -19.75
C ILE A 4 -2.16 17.22 -18.64
N PHE A 5 -2.33 17.96 -17.54
CA PHE A 5 -1.50 17.81 -16.35
C PHE A 5 -2.14 16.76 -15.43
N ALA A 6 -1.50 15.62 -15.30
CA ALA A 6 -1.94 14.50 -14.47
C ALA A 6 -0.85 14.12 -13.45
N THR A 7 -0.32 15.11 -12.74
CA THR A 7 0.87 15.00 -11.88
C THR A 7 0.59 14.33 -10.53
N GLY A 8 -0.66 14.15 -10.14
CA GLY A 8 -1.05 13.56 -8.85
C GLY A 8 -0.67 14.39 -7.62
N ALA A 9 -0.93 13.86 -6.44
CA ALA A 9 -0.68 14.53 -5.17
C ALA A 9 0.69 14.18 -4.55
N SER A 10 1.40 13.15 -5.06
CA SER A 10 2.62 12.59 -4.46
C SER A 10 3.84 12.67 -5.40
N ALA A 11 3.89 13.67 -6.27
CA ALA A 11 4.92 13.79 -7.30
C ALA A 11 6.30 14.23 -6.77
N ILE A 12 6.38 14.85 -5.59
CA ILE A 12 7.64 15.34 -5.03
C ILE A 12 8.22 14.26 -4.12
N PRO A 13 9.40 13.66 -4.47
CA PRO A 13 10.03 12.65 -3.65
C PRO A 13 10.50 13.24 -2.30
N LYS A 14 10.26 12.50 -1.21
CA LYS A 14 10.74 12.86 0.11
C LYS A 14 11.59 11.72 0.66
N ILE A 15 12.89 11.93 0.73
CA ILE A 15 13.83 11.02 1.41
C ILE A 15 13.92 11.48 2.85
N PRO A 16 13.67 10.58 3.84
CA PRO A 16 13.79 10.94 5.24
C PRO A 16 15.24 11.22 5.62
N GLU A 17 15.45 12.18 6.52
CA GLU A 17 16.74 12.39 7.16
C GLU A 17 16.95 11.30 8.23
N LEU A 18 17.85 10.38 7.95
CA LEU A 18 18.23 9.31 8.87
C LEU A 18 19.70 9.47 9.26
N PRO A 19 20.04 9.32 10.54
CA PRO A 19 21.45 9.37 10.99
C PRO A 19 22.28 8.33 10.24
N GLY A 20 23.40 8.73 9.64
CA GLY A 20 24.30 7.87 8.90
C GLY A 20 23.87 7.56 7.46
N LEU A 21 22.75 8.08 6.98
CA LEU A 21 22.29 7.83 5.61
C LEU A 21 23.30 8.34 4.57
N GLN A 22 23.92 9.50 4.85
CA GLN A 22 24.95 10.10 3.98
C GLN A 22 26.27 9.32 3.96
N ASP A 23 26.48 8.43 4.93
CA ASP A 23 27.70 7.59 5.02
C ASP A 23 27.53 6.26 4.27
N PHE A 24 26.35 6.00 3.74
CA PHE A 24 26.08 4.80 2.97
C PHE A 24 26.81 4.83 1.62
N GLY A 25 27.77 3.92 1.46
CA GLY A 25 28.62 3.86 0.26
C GLY A 25 27.98 3.20 -0.97
N GLY A 26 26.74 2.78 -0.89
CA GLY A 26 26.00 2.15 -2.00
C GLY A 26 25.09 3.12 -2.77
N THR A 27 24.35 2.60 -3.74
CA THR A 27 23.34 3.37 -4.47
C THR A 27 22.12 3.60 -3.59
N MET A 28 21.69 4.84 -3.49
CA MET A 28 20.49 5.26 -2.77
C MET A 28 19.56 6.02 -3.69
N MET A 29 18.27 5.69 -3.67
CA MET A 29 17.27 6.38 -4.46
C MET A 29 15.89 6.36 -3.79
N HIS A 30 15.06 7.33 -4.15
CA HIS A 30 13.62 7.27 -3.83
C HIS A 30 12.91 6.31 -4.80
N SER A 31 11.84 5.63 -4.34
CA SER A 31 11.07 4.70 -5.19
C SER A 31 10.56 5.32 -6.50
N GLY A 32 10.33 6.64 -6.54
CA GLY A 32 9.97 7.34 -7.76
C GLY A 32 11.08 7.43 -8.83
N ALA A 33 12.33 7.10 -8.47
CA ALA A 33 13.46 6.99 -9.41
C ALA A 33 13.80 5.54 -9.75
N TYR A 34 13.14 4.57 -9.12
CA TYR A 34 13.30 3.16 -9.41
C TYR A 34 12.61 2.81 -10.73
N THR A 35 13.26 2.04 -11.57
CA THR A 35 12.75 1.61 -12.88
C THR A 35 12.44 0.13 -12.92
N ASP A 36 13.43 -0.72 -12.66
CA ASP A 36 13.28 -2.18 -12.62
C ASP A 36 14.43 -2.85 -11.84
N GLY A 37 14.27 -4.13 -11.55
CA GLY A 37 15.22 -4.93 -10.77
C GLY A 37 16.36 -5.57 -11.56
N LYS A 38 16.42 -5.41 -12.90
CA LYS A 38 17.34 -6.19 -13.77
C LYS A 38 18.82 -6.04 -13.40
N ASP A 39 19.23 -4.84 -13.01
CA ASP A 39 20.63 -4.55 -12.66
C ASP A 39 20.99 -4.93 -11.22
N TRP A 40 20.04 -5.53 -10.48
CA TRP A 40 20.19 -5.82 -9.06
C TRP A 40 20.35 -7.31 -8.74
N ALA A 41 20.33 -8.20 -9.73
CA ALA A 41 20.54 -9.63 -9.55
C ALA A 41 21.83 -9.91 -8.78
N GLY A 42 21.74 -10.72 -7.71
CA GLY A 42 22.85 -11.08 -6.84
C GLY A 42 23.35 -9.97 -5.92
N LYS A 43 22.74 -8.77 -5.94
CA LYS A 43 23.08 -7.67 -5.04
C LYS A 43 22.19 -7.68 -3.80
N LYS A 44 22.70 -7.09 -2.72
CA LYS A 44 21.90 -6.82 -1.51
C LYS A 44 21.17 -5.50 -1.66
N ALA A 45 19.86 -5.50 -1.42
CA ALA A 45 19.01 -4.33 -1.49
C ALA A 45 18.22 -4.16 -0.21
N MET A 46 18.16 -2.93 0.30
CA MET A 46 17.33 -2.58 1.44
C MET A 46 16.20 -1.64 1.00
N VAL A 47 14.97 -2.05 1.23
CA VAL A 47 13.77 -1.24 0.96
C VAL A 47 13.24 -0.68 2.26
N VAL A 48 13.28 0.66 2.42
CA VAL A 48 12.82 1.35 3.63
C VAL A 48 11.40 1.82 3.44
N GLY A 49 10.46 1.16 4.11
CA GLY A 49 9.02 1.44 4.05
C GLY A 49 8.20 0.24 3.59
N THR A 50 6.95 0.20 4.06
CA THR A 50 6.01 -0.91 3.86
C THR A 50 4.65 -0.43 3.34
N GLY A 51 4.64 0.61 2.51
CA GLY A 51 3.49 1.02 1.70
C GLY A 51 3.50 0.34 0.33
N ASN A 52 2.56 0.68 -0.55
CA ASN A 52 2.45 0.09 -1.89
C ASN A 52 3.80 0.11 -2.64
N SER A 53 4.42 1.28 -2.81
CA SER A 53 5.68 1.40 -3.54
C SER A 53 6.82 0.58 -2.91
N GLY A 54 6.88 0.48 -1.57
CA GLY A 54 7.90 -0.33 -0.90
C GLY A 54 7.74 -1.82 -1.19
N HIS A 55 6.51 -2.32 -1.15
CA HIS A 55 6.21 -3.71 -1.49
C HIS A 55 6.45 -4.01 -2.97
N ASP A 56 6.01 -3.12 -3.88
CA ASP A 56 6.19 -3.31 -5.32
C ASP A 56 7.68 -3.37 -5.70
N VAL A 57 8.49 -2.44 -5.16
CA VAL A 57 9.96 -2.44 -5.37
C VAL A 57 10.61 -3.69 -4.78
N ALA A 58 10.21 -4.09 -3.57
CA ALA A 58 10.75 -5.30 -2.93
C ALA A 58 10.41 -6.56 -3.73
N HIS A 59 9.19 -6.64 -4.25
CA HIS A 59 8.73 -7.76 -5.07
C HIS A 59 9.54 -7.85 -6.37
N ASP A 60 9.68 -6.75 -7.11
CA ASP A 60 10.41 -6.73 -8.38
C ASP A 60 11.91 -7.01 -8.19
N LEU A 61 12.54 -6.45 -7.16
CA LEU A 61 13.92 -6.75 -6.79
C LEU A 61 14.12 -8.24 -6.48
N SER A 62 13.22 -8.82 -5.67
CA SER A 62 13.26 -10.25 -5.33
C SER A 62 13.08 -11.13 -6.55
N ALA A 63 12.11 -10.82 -7.41
CA ALA A 63 11.86 -11.53 -8.67
C ALA A 63 13.06 -11.44 -9.63
N SER A 64 13.83 -10.35 -9.57
CA SER A 64 15.06 -10.15 -10.34
C SER A 64 16.30 -10.82 -9.74
N GLY A 65 16.16 -11.48 -8.59
CA GLY A 65 17.25 -12.22 -7.95
C GLY A 65 18.13 -11.40 -7.01
N ALA A 66 17.67 -10.27 -6.53
CA ALA A 66 18.34 -9.53 -5.46
C ALA A 66 18.06 -10.16 -4.08
N ASP A 67 19.00 -10.01 -3.15
CA ASP A 67 18.82 -10.34 -1.72
C ASP A 67 18.17 -9.13 -1.03
N VAL A 68 16.87 -9.21 -0.78
CA VAL A 68 16.06 -8.05 -0.37
C VAL A 68 15.77 -8.07 1.13
N THR A 69 16.08 -6.97 1.79
CA THR A 69 15.67 -6.70 3.18
C THR A 69 14.67 -5.56 3.19
N MET A 70 13.47 -5.79 3.75
CA MET A 70 12.47 -4.75 3.95
C MET A 70 12.52 -4.21 5.37
N VAL A 71 12.55 -2.89 5.53
CA VAL A 71 12.57 -2.21 6.83
C VAL A 71 11.21 -1.60 7.12
N GLN A 72 10.56 -2.09 8.16
CA GLN A 72 9.28 -1.57 8.64
C GLN A 72 9.48 -0.60 9.81
N ARG A 73 9.19 0.69 9.58
CA ARG A 73 9.25 1.72 10.62
C ARG A 73 8.04 1.71 11.54
N ALA A 74 6.83 1.60 10.96
CA ALA A 74 5.56 1.59 11.67
C ALA A 74 4.68 0.44 11.18
N SER A 75 3.68 0.06 11.95
CA SER A 75 2.67 -0.92 11.51
C SER A 75 1.96 -0.43 10.24
N ALA A 76 1.53 -1.38 9.40
CA ALA A 76 0.82 -1.10 8.17
C ALA A 76 -0.49 -1.89 8.10
N HIS A 77 -1.48 -1.34 7.41
CA HIS A 77 -2.69 -2.06 7.05
C HIS A 77 -2.43 -2.87 5.77
N ILE A 78 -2.60 -4.18 5.85
CA ILE A 78 -2.46 -5.07 4.69
C ILE A 78 -3.84 -5.60 4.34
N VAL A 79 -4.18 -5.57 3.05
CA VAL A 79 -5.45 -6.09 2.54
C VAL A 79 -5.24 -6.70 1.16
N GLY A 80 -5.83 -7.85 0.90
CA GLY A 80 -5.86 -8.45 -0.42
C GLY A 80 -6.57 -7.56 -1.44
N LEU A 81 -6.05 -7.48 -2.66
CA LEU A 81 -6.61 -6.61 -3.69
C LEU A 81 -8.09 -6.89 -3.94
N ALA A 82 -8.50 -8.16 -3.95
CA ALA A 82 -9.90 -8.56 -4.15
C ALA A 82 -10.83 -7.98 -3.07
N GLU A 83 -10.40 -7.98 -1.81
CA GLU A 83 -11.17 -7.40 -0.70
C GLU A 83 -11.19 -5.87 -0.78
N ALA A 84 -10.06 -5.27 -1.14
CA ALA A 84 -9.94 -3.82 -1.29
C ALA A 84 -10.84 -3.25 -2.40
N GLN A 85 -11.14 -4.03 -3.43
CA GLN A 85 -11.97 -3.62 -4.56
C GLN A 85 -13.48 -3.75 -4.31
N LYS A 86 -13.92 -4.51 -3.31
CA LYS A 86 -15.36 -4.72 -3.04
C LYS A 86 -16.19 -3.43 -2.89
N PRO A 87 -15.69 -2.37 -2.25
CA PRO A 87 -16.44 -1.11 -2.14
C PRO A 87 -16.79 -0.45 -3.48
N TYR A 88 -16.06 -0.82 -4.54
CA TYR A 88 -16.26 -0.27 -5.89
C TYR A 88 -17.27 -1.08 -6.72
N ALA A 89 -17.85 -2.17 -6.18
CA ALA A 89 -18.84 -3.01 -6.87
C ALA A 89 -20.03 -2.19 -7.38
N LEU A 90 -20.44 -1.16 -6.62
CA LEU A 90 -21.51 -0.23 -7.01
C LEU A 90 -21.34 0.30 -8.46
N TYR A 91 -20.10 0.57 -8.88
CA TYR A 91 -19.83 1.12 -10.22
C TYR A 91 -19.88 0.08 -11.34
N PHE A 92 -19.99 -1.20 -10.99
CA PHE A 92 -20.06 -2.31 -11.95
C PHE A 92 -21.44 -3.01 -11.98
N GLU A 93 -22.37 -2.61 -11.10
CA GLU A 93 -23.66 -3.27 -10.90
C GLU A 93 -24.81 -2.68 -11.75
N GLY A 94 -24.53 -1.68 -12.59
CA GLY A 94 -25.43 -1.22 -13.64
C GLY A 94 -26.11 0.12 -13.48
N PRO A 95 -26.13 0.82 -12.30
CA PRO A 95 -26.62 2.20 -12.26
C PRO A 95 -25.75 3.14 -13.11
N PRO A 96 -26.28 4.27 -13.61
CA PRO A 96 -25.47 5.30 -14.22
C PRO A 96 -24.36 5.80 -13.30
N ILE A 97 -23.20 6.17 -13.85
CA ILE A 97 -22.05 6.63 -13.08
C ILE A 97 -22.42 7.84 -12.19
N GLU A 98 -23.22 8.74 -12.71
CA GLU A 98 -23.69 9.94 -11.98
C GLU A 98 -24.47 9.58 -10.72
N ASP A 99 -25.30 8.52 -10.79
CA ASP A 99 -26.07 8.04 -9.64
C ASP A 99 -25.16 7.33 -8.63
N CYS A 100 -24.14 6.59 -9.10
CA CYS A 100 -23.11 5.96 -8.26
C CYS A 100 -22.33 7.03 -7.48
N ASP A 101 -21.92 8.11 -8.16
CA ASP A 101 -21.20 9.23 -7.55
C ASP A 101 -22.05 9.93 -6.48
N LEU A 102 -23.34 10.19 -6.77
CA LEU A 102 -24.28 10.76 -5.80
C LEU A 102 -24.45 9.86 -4.58
N LEU A 103 -24.63 8.57 -4.80
CA LEU A 103 -24.73 7.58 -3.72
C LEU A 103 -23.45 7.57 -2.87
N ALA A 104 -22.29 7.45 -3.48
CA ALA A 104 -21.00 7.42 -2.78
C ALA A 104 -20.76 8.69 -1.96
N ALA A 105 -21.17 9.87 -2.49
CA ALA A 105 -21.03 11.16 -1.83
C ALA A 105 -22.12 11.46 -0.78
N SER A 106 -23.23 10.73 -0.77
CA SER A 106 -24.40 11.03 0.08
C SER A 106 -24.25 10.56 1.53
N PHE A 107 -23.28 9.68 1.81
CA PHE A 107 -23.16 9.10 3.14
C PHE A 107 -22.67 10.14 4.16
N PRO A 108 -23.42 10.37 5.27
CA PRO A 108 -22.91 11.15 6.39
C PRO A 108 -21.63 10.51 6.95
N PHE A 109 -20.65 11.33 7.33
CA PHE A 109 -19.34 10.84 7.76
C PHE A 109 -19.39 9.77 8.88
N PRO A 110 -20.27 9.86 9.92
CA PRO A 110 -20.36 8.79 10.92
C PRO A 110 -20.80 7.44 10.33
N VAL A 111 -21.69 7.45 9.34
CA VAL A 111 -22.18 6.26 8.65
C VAL A 111 -21.07 5.67 7.78
N LEU A 112 -20.39 6.51 7.02
CA LEU A 112 -19.24 6.13 6.19
C LEU A 112 -18.14 5.49 7.03
N ARG A 113 -17.78 6.12 8.16
CA ARG A 113 -16.79 5.59 9.12
C ARG A 113 -17.20 4.19 9.61
N ARG A 114 -18.46 4.02 10.00
CA ARG A 114 -18.94 2.70 10.43
C ARG A 114 -18.89 1.67 9.32
N GLY A 115 -19.24 2.06 8.10
CA GLY A 115 -19.11 1.22 6.91
C GLY A 115 -17.68 0.74 6.69
N TYR A 116 -16.70 1.65 6.76
CA TYR A 116 -15.29 1.29 6.62
C TYR A 116 -14.79 0.34 7.71
N GLN A 117 -15.24 0.52 8.96
CA GLN A 117 -14.92 -0.41 10.04
C GLN A 117 -15.45 -1.83 9.76
N LEU A 118 -16.66 -1.94 9.27
CA LEU A 118 -17.26 -3.24 8.91
C LEU A 118 -16.54 -3.90 7.73
N LEU A 119 -16.22 -3.11 6.70
CA LEU A 119 -15.43 -3.59 5.55
C LEU A 119 -14.04 -4.08 5.98
N THR A 120 -13.37 -3.34 6.86
CA THR A 120 -12.07 -3.73 7.40
C THR A 120 -12.15 -5.05 8.18
N GLN A 121 -13.17 -5.22 9.04
CA GLN A 121 -13.39 -6.46 9.77
C GLN A 121 -13.67 -7.63 8.82
N HIS A 122 -14.47 -7.42 7.77
CA HIS A 122 -14.75 -8.45 6.76
C HIS A 122 -13.46 -8.85 6.02
N ALA A 123 -12.69 -7.88 5.53
CA ALA A 123 -11.43 -8.12 4.84
C ALA A 123 -10.43 -8.90 5.73
N LYS A 124 -10.32 -8.56 7.01
CA LYS A 124 -9.48 -9.30 7.96
C LYS A 124 -9.88 -10.76 8.11
N GLN A 125 -11.16 -11.06 8.06
CA GLN A 125 -11.64 -12.45 8.10
C GLN A 125 -11.28 -13.19 6.81
N ALA A 126 -11.49 -12.56 5.66
CA ALA A 126 -11.18 -13.13 4.37
C ALA A 126 -9.66 -13.35 4.17
N ASP A 127 -8.85 -12.38 4.58
CA ASP A 127 -7.39 -12.40 4.46
C ASP A 127 -6.69 -13.02 5.68
N LYS A 128 -7.44 -13.72 6.58
CA LYS A 128 -6.91 -14.20 7.86
C LYS A 128 -5.60 -14.98 7.72
N ALA A 129 -5.52 -15.92 6.80
CA ALA A 129 -4.32 -16.74 6.62
C ALA A 129 -3.09 -15.90 6.22
N LEU A 130 -3.27 -14.90 5.34
CA LEU A 130 -2.24 -13.95 4.93
C LEU A 130 -1.75 -13.13 6.13
N LEU A 131 -2.68 -12.57 6.89
CA LEU A 131 -2.36 -11.71 8.04
C LEU A 131 -1.68 -12.49 9.16
N ASP A 132 -2.14 -13.70 9.45
CA ASP A 132 -1.51 -14.59 10.43
C ASP A 132 -0.08 -14.98 9.99
N GLY A 133 0.13 -15.26 8.70
CA GLY A 133 1.45 -15.56 8.14
C GLY A 133 2.43 -14.39 8.31
N LEU A 134 2.01 -13.19 7.95
CA LEU A 134 2.80 -11.97 8.15
C LEU A 134 3.13 -11.72 9.63
N ALA A 135 2.14 -11.86 10.50
CA ALA A 135 2.33 -11.70 11.95
C ALA A 135 3.33 -12.72 12.52
N ALA A 136 3.29 -13.97 12.05
CA ALA A 136 4.23 -15.01 12.45
C ALA A 136 5.69 -14.70 12.06
N ARG A 137 5.89 -13.88 11.01
CA ARG A 137 7.20 -13.36 10.61
C ARG A 137 7.60 -12.07 11.34
N GLY A 138 6.77 -11.59 12.27
CA GLY A 138 7.03 -10.36 13.02
C GLY A 138 6.64 -9.08 12.27
N PHE A 139 5.93 -9.19 11.13
CA PHE A 139 5.41 -8.01 10.44
C PHE A 139 4.32 -7.35 11.30
N ARG A 140 4.45 -6.04 11.53
CA ARG A 140 3.53 -5.31 12.40
C ARG A 140 2.33 -4.83 11.60
N LEU A 141 1.16 -5.35 11.96
CA LEU A 141 -0.12 -5.05 11.33
C LEU A 141 -0.92 -4.01 12.15
N ASN A 142 -1.81 -3.29 11.47
CA ASN A 142 -2.86 -2.47 12.08
C ASN A 142 -4.13 -2.50 11.22
N ASP A 143 -5.21 -1.93 11.74
CA ASP A 143 -6.50 -1.88 11.07
C ASP A 143 -6.78 -0.53 10.39
N GLY A 144 -5.73 0.25 10.14
CA GLY A 144 -5.86 1.60 9.58
C GLY A 144 -6.24 2.64 10.64
N VAL A 145 -6.46 3.88 10.19
CA VAL A 145 -6.90 4.97 11.07
C VAL A 145 -8.33 4.68 11.53
N ASP A 146 -8.56 4.75 12.83
CA ASP A 146 -9.86 4.50 13.47
C ASP A 146 -10.48 3.13 13.14
N ASP A 147 -9.65 2.12 12.86
CA ASP A 147 -10.05 0.78 12.41
C ASP A 147 -10.82 0.78 11.08
N CYS A 148 -10.62 1.81 10.26
CA CYS A 148 -11.31 2.02 8.99
C CYS A 148 -10.47 1.60 7.77
N GLY A 149 -9.44 0.76 7.95
CA GLY A 149 -8.64 0.23 6.88
C GLY A 149 -7.88 1.27 6.08
N PHE A 150 -7.66 0.95 4.80
CA PHE A 150 -6.91 1.81 3.89
C PHE A 150 -7.65 3.10 3.54
N GLN A 151 -8.99 3.10 3.51
CA GLN A 151 -9.80 4.23 3.11
C GLN A 151 -9.51 5.46 3.98
N MET A 152 -9.59 5.31 5.30
CA MET A 152 -9.31 6.42 6.20
C MET A 152 -7.80 6.73 6.28
N SER A 153 -6.96 5.71 6.16
CA SER A 153 -5.50 5.90 6.09
C SER A 153 -5.11 6.72 4.88
N TYR A 154 -5.73 6.48 3.71
CA TYR A 154 -5.54 7.29 2.52
C TYR A 154 -6.01 8.74 2.71
N LEU A 155 -7.24 8.92 3.19
CA LEU A 155 -7.83 10.26 3.36
C LEU A 155 -7.06 11.14 4.34
N GLN A 156 -6.53 10.56 5.42
CA GLN A 156 -5.86 11.33 6.47
C GLN A 156 -4.33 11.40 6.34
N ARG A 157 -3.70 10.39 5.72
CA ARG A 157 -2.23 10.24 5.71
C ARG A 157 -1.63 10.04 4.34
N GLY A 158 -2.44 9.75 3.33
CA GLY A 158 -1.98 9.41 1.98
C GLY A 158 -1.19 8.10 1.89
N GLY A 159 -1.27 7.22 2.92
CA GLY A 159 -0.50 5.98 2.96
C GLY A 159 -0.65 5.22 4.28
N GLY A 160 0.27 4.28 4.54
CA GLY A 160 0.23 3.42 5.73
C GLY A 160 -0.53 2.11 5.49
N TYR A 161 -0.70 1.73 4.24
CA TYR A 161 -1.33 0.49 3.81
C TYR A 161 -0.63 -0.11 2.58
N TYR A 162 -0.92 -1.37 2.32
CA TYR A 162 -0.53 -2.09 1.11
C TYR A 162 -1.69 -2.93 0.59
N PHE A 163 -1.96 -2.83 -0.71
CA PHE A 163 -2.83 -3.75 -1.43
C PHE A 163 -2.02 -4.95 -1.87
N ASN A 164 -2.23 -6.09 -1.22
CA ASN A 164 -1.44 -7.27 -1.52
C ASN A 164 -1.72 -7.82 -2.91
N VAL A 165 -0.66 -7.86 -3.71
CA VAL A 165 -0.61 -8.45 -5.06
C VAL A 165 0.56 -9.43 -5.20
N GLY A 166 0.99 -10.05 -4.09
CA GLY A 166 2.00 -11.11 -4.10
C GLY A 166 3.25 -10.86 -3.24
N CYS A 167 3.54 -9.62 -2.83
CA CYS A 167 4.74 -9.36 -2.03
C CYS A 167 4.63 -9.89 -0.59
N SER A 168 3.43 -9.94 -0.01
CA SER A 168 3.24 -10.50 1.33
C SER A 168 3.61 -11.98 1.40
N GLU A 169 3.35 -12.72 0.35
CA GLU A 169 3.70 -14.14 0.21
C GLU A 169 5.21 -14.37 0.18
N LEU A 170 5.99 -13.39 -0.30
CA LEU A 170 7.45 -13.44 -0.25
C LEU A 170 8.01 -13.17 1.17
N ILE A 171 7.26 -12.44 2.00
CA ILE A 171 7.63 -12.18 3.40
C ILE A 171 7.34 -13.40 4.27
N ILE A 172 6.27 -14.16 3.96
CA ILE A 172 5.83 -15.37 4.68
C ILE A 172 6.75 -16.55 4.34
#